data_15b5f47de0d265b7106bc101b9b33b3d
#
_entry.id   15b5f47de0d265b7106bc101b9b33b3d
#
_cell.length_a   1.000
_cell.length_b   1.000
_cell.length_c   1.000
_cell.angle_alpha   90.00
_cell.angle_beta   90.00
_cell.angle_gamma   90.00
#
_symmetry.space_group_name_H-M   'P 1'
#
loop_
_entity.id
_entity.type
_entity.pdbx_description
1 polymer ?
#
loop_
_entity_poly.entity_id
_entity_poly.type
_entity_poly.pdbx_seq_one_letter_code
_entity_poly.pdbx_strand_id
1 'polypeptide(L)'
;NQAISFSMRYFLFFFINYTTIDATPAGTGKPREFSLDLGYSRKLSDNLSVGLSGKYIHSNIINGAGNSNGVTYKPGNAAAVDFGLFYTKPLRTNDDVEGSSINAGLVITNIGSKISYSGNRKDFIPTNLGIGAAYNYQVDEFNKLTIALDVNKLLVPSPQLTEDSSGKIIQSYPFDKSLM
;
A
#
# COMPACT_ATOMS: atom_id res chain seq x y z
N ASN A 1 7.79 -24.47 9.88
CA ASN A 1 8.23 -23.17 10.36
C ASN A 1 7.11 -22.15 10.14
N GLN A 2 6.86 -21.30 11.15
CA GLN A 2 5.84 -20.24 11.12
C GLN A 2 6.36 -19.02 11.89
N ALA A 3 5.88 -17.84 11.55
CA ALA A 3 6.22 -16.60 12.21
C ALA A 3 5.00 -15.69 12.34
N ILE A 4 4.99 -14.91 13.43
CA ILE A 4 4.05 -13.83 13.66
C ILE A 4 4.85 -12.54 13.65
N SER A 5 4.34 -11.49 13.03
CA SER A 5 4.95 -10.18 12.95
C SER A 5 3.97 -9.10 13.38
N PHE A 6 4.49 -8.08 14.02
CA PHE A 6 3.76 -6.86 14.32
C PHE A 6 4.58 -5.67 13.83
N SER A 7 3.92 -4.70 13.20
CA SER A 7 4.55 -3.45 12.84
C SER A 7 3.62 -2.27 13.10
N MET A 8 4.22 -1.13 13.39
CA MET A 8 3.55 0.16 13.52
C MET A 8 4.28 1.18 12.67
N ARG A 9 3.54 1.92 11.87
CA ARG A 9 4.05 3.07 11.12
C ARG A 9 3.34 4.32 11.60
N TYR A 10 4.09 5.37 11.87
CA TYR A 10 3.55 6.64 12.30
C TYR A 10 4.19 7.77 11.47
N PHE A 11 3.35 8.57 10.83
CA PHE A 11 3.75 9.74 10.06
C PHE A 11 3.25 10.99 10.77
N LEU A 12 4.17 11.90 11.07
CA LEU A 12 3.89 13.19 11.64
C LEU A 12 4.36 14.26 10.65
N PHE A 13 3.43 15.07 10.21
CA PHE A 13 3.74 16.20 9.35
C PHE A 13 3.99 17.46 10.19
N PHE A 14 4.78 18.37 9.66
CA PHE A 14 4.95 19.70 10.26
C PHE A 14 3.67 20.50 10.20
N PHE A 15 3.64 21.64 10.91
CA PHE A 15 2.51 22.55 10.87
C PHE A 15 2.25 23.04 9.45
N ILE A 16 1.00 22.96 9.02
CA ILE A 16 0.52 23.48 7.74
C ILE A 16 -0.37 24.67 8.05
N ASN A 17 -0.03 25.82 7.47
CA ASN A 17 -0.88 27.01 7.56
C ASN A 17 -1.91 26.95 6.43
N TYR A 18 -3.18 26.96 6.79
CA TYR A 18 -4.27 27.03 5.82
C TYR A 18 -4.55 28.49 5.47
N THR A 19 -4.78 28.73 4.19
CA THR A 19 -5.18 30.04 3.67
C THR A 19 -6.45 29.90 2.85
N THR A 20 -7.28 30.95 2.83
CA THR A 20 -8.40 31.06 1.91
C THR A 20 -7.89 31.33 0.49
N ILE A 21 -8.81 31.35 -0.49
CA ILE A 21 -8.48 31.72 -1.87
C ILE A 21 -7.90 33.14 -2.00
N ASP A 22 -8.24 34.01 -1.06
CA ASP A 22 -7.75 35.41 -0.99
C ASP A 22 -6.46 35.54 -0.17
N ALA A 23 -5.75 34.42 0.06
CA ALA A 23 -4.52 34.32 0.85
C ALA A 23 -4.66 34.79 2.33
N THR A 24 -5.87 34.90 2.85
CA THR A 24 -6.07 35.21 4.26
C THR A 24 -5.86 33.96 5.13
N PRO A 25 -5.24 34.10 6.32
CA PRO A 25 -5.03 32.95 7.20
C PRO A 25 -6.36 32.28 7.59
N ALA A 26 -6.44 30.94 7.38
CA ALA A 26 -7.62 30.13 7.68
C ALA A 26 -7.37 29.09 8.80
N GLY A 27 -6.28 29.27 9.54
CA GLY A 27 -5.89 28.38 10.64
C GLY A 27 -4.64 27.56 10.37
N THR A 28 -4.28 26.73 11.33
CA THR A 28 -3.13 25.83 11.25
C THR A 28 -3.56 24.40 11.53
N GLY A 29 -2.97 23.45 10.83
CA GLY A 29 -3.16 22.03 11.07
C GLY A 29 -1.86 21.29 11.33
N LYS A 30 -1.98 20.14 11.98
CA LYS A 30 -0.88 19.20 12.20
C LYS A 30 -1.32 17.81 11.75
N PRO A 31 -1.22 17.50 10.44
CA PRO A 31 -1.61 16.20 9.91
C PRO A 31 -0.81 15.07 10.56
N ARG A 32 -1.47 13.94 10.76
CA ARG A 32 -0.85 12.73 11.31
C ARG A 32 -1.56 11.50 10.79
N GLU A 33 -0.78 10.46 10.58
CA GLU A 33 -1.27 9.17 10.12
C GLU A 33 -0.56 8.06 10.87
N PHE A 34 -1.26 6.96 11.10
CA PHE A 34 -0.62 5.74 11.58
C PHE A 34 -1.27 4.49 10.99
N SER A 35 -0.50 3.43 10.90
CA SER A 35 -1.01 2.10 10.65
C SER A 35 -0.45 1.10 11.66
N LEU A 36 -1.29 0.12 11.98
CA LEU A 36 -0.93 -1.06 12.77
C LEU A 36 -1.10 -2.28 11.88
N ASP A 37 -0.09 -3.11 11.80
CA ASP A 37 -0.08 -4.31 10.97
C ASP A 37 0.22 -5.54 11.84
N LEU A 38 -0.57 -6.59 11.69
CA LEU A 38 -0.35 -7.89 12.31
C LEU A 38 -0.26 -8.95 11.21
N GLY A 39 0.87 -9.63 11.13
CA GLY A 39 1.14 -10.61 10.09
C GLY A 39 1.35 -12.01 10.65
N TYR A 40 0.97 -12.99 9.85
CA TYR A 40 1.27 -14.39 10.05
C TYR A 40 1.84 -14.98 8.76
N SER A 41 2.91 -15.74 8.89
CA SER A 41 3.49 -16.44 7.76
C SER A 41 3.84 -17.89 8.10
N ARG A 42 3.75 -18.75 7.09
CA ARG A 42 4.05 -20.18 7.23
C ARG A 42 4.74 -20.71 5.99
N LYS A 43 5.74 -21.54 6.23
CA LYS A 43 6.38 -22.37 5.21
C LYS A 43 5.46 -23.56 4.92
N LEU A 44 4.96 -23.66 3.69
CA LEU A 44 4.07 -24.74 3.25
C LEU A 44 4.85 -25.97 2.77
N SER A 45 6.00 -25.72 2.13
CA SER A 45 6.96 -26.76 1.70
C SER A 45 8.38 -26.21 1.82
N ASP A 46 9.38 -27.00 1.45
CA ASP A 46 10.77 -26.53 1.47
C ASP A 46 11.01 -25.32 0.58
N ASN A 47 10.21 -25.16 -0.44
CA ASN A 47 10.37 -24.12 -1.44
C ASN A 47 9.28 -23.06 -1.40
N LEU A 48 8.13 -23.28 -0.74
CA LEU A 48 6.98 -22.40 -0.81
C LEU A 48 6.59 -21.89 0.58
N SER A 49 6.42 -20.58 0.69
CA SER A 49 5.92 -19.89 1.88
C SER A 49 4.72 -19.01 1.54
N VAL A 50 3.82 -18.86 2.49
CA VAL A 50 2.65 -17.99 2.41
C VAL A 50 2.65 -17.01 3.57
N GLY A 51 2.19 -15.80 3.32
CA GLY A 51 1.99 -14.77 4.34
C GLY A 51 0.64 -14.10 4.20
N LEU A 52 0.05 -13.75 5.31
CA LEU A 52 -1.17 -12.97 5.44
C LEU A 52 -0.96 -11.89 6.49
N SER A 53 -1.38 -10.66 6.24
CA SER A 53 -1.40 -9.63 7.28
C SER A 53 -2.70 -8.85 7.28
N GLY A 54 -3.16 -8.49 8.49
CA GLY A 54 -4.24 -7.55 8.70
C GLY A 54 -3.69 -6.20 9.07
N LYS A 55 -4.29 -5.14 8.54
CA LYS A 55 -3.83 -3.75 8.68
C LYS A 55 -4.97 -2.84 9.10
N TYR A 56 -4.73 -2.02 10.12
CA TYR A 56 -5.59 -0.89 10.47
C TYR A 56 -4.89 0.41 10.13
N ILE A 57 -5.59 1.31 9.47
CA ILE A 57 -5.08 2.60 9.00
C ILE A 57 -5.94 3.71 9.62
N HIS A 58 -5.29 4.69 10.24
CA HIS A 58 -5.91 5.92 10.72
C HIS A 58 -5.19 7.11 10.09
N SER A 59 -5.95 7.97 9.41
CA SER A 59 -5.42 9.13 8.72
C SER A 59 -6.19 10.38 9.11
N ASN A 60 -5.49 11.35 9.69
CA ASN A 60 -6.01 12.67 10.04
C ASN A 60 -5.21 13.75 9.32
N ILE A 61 -5.37 13.81 7.99
CA ILE A 61 -4.63 14.77 7.14
C ILE A 61 -5.24 16.16 7.13
N ILE A 62 -6.51 16.30 7.52
CA ILE A 62 -7.25 17.58 7.49
C ILE A 62 -7.43 18.13 8.92
N ASN A 63 -6.51 17.80 9.82
CA ASN A 63 -6.56 18.25 11.20
C ASN A 63 -6.38 19.78 11.27
N GLY A 64 -7.41 20.49 11.73
CA GLY A 64 -7.40 21.97 11.89
C GLY A 64 -8.02 22.75 10.72
N ALA A 65 -8.37 22.12 9.61
CA ALA A 65 -8.96 22.82 8.45
C ALA A 65 -10.45 23.20 8.65
N GLY A 66 -11.05 22.92 9.78
CA GLY A 66 -12.43 23.30 10.09
C GLY A 66 -13.46 22.89 9.03
N ASN A 67 -14.62 23.52 9.07
CA ASN A 67 -15.65 23.38 8.04
C ASN A 67 -15.32 24.29 6.86
N SER A 68 -15.07 23.72 5.69
CA SER A 68 -14.90 24.46 4.46
C SER A 68 -16.08 24.19 3.52
N ASN A 69 -16.73 25.24 3.03
CA ASN A 69 -17.87 25.15 2.11
C ASN A 69 -19.02 24.23 2.59
N GLY A 70 -19.31 24.23 3.91
CA GLY A 70 -20.36 23.39 4.49
C GLY A 70 -20.00 21.91 4.63
N VAL A 71 -18.77 21.51 4.33
CA VAL A 71 -18.28 20.14 4.49
C VAL A 71 -17.51 20.01 5.79
N THR A 72 -17.96 19.11 6.66
CA THR A 72 -17.25 18.75 7.89
C THR A 72 -16.28 17.62 7.62
N TYR A 73 -15.01 17.88 7.80
CA TYR A 73 -13.96 16.87 7.65
C TYR A 73 -13.70 16.13 8.96
N LYS A 74 -13.49 14.82 8.83
CA LYS A 74 -13.22 13.90 9.94
C LYS A 74 -12.00 13.02 9.61
N PRO A 75 -11.30 12.51 10.63
CA PRO A 75 -10.28 11.50 10.39
C PRO A 75 -10.84 10.28 9.65
N GLY A 76 -10.11 9.82 8.65
CA GLY A 76 -10.43 8.62 7.91
C GLY A 76 -9.87 7.37 8.60
N ASN A 77 -10.64 6.28 8.55
CA ASN A 77 -10.21 4.97 9.02
C ASN A 77 -10.42 3.95 7.92
N ALA A 78 -9.50 3.00 7.79
CA ALA A 78 -9.62 1.88 6.89
C ALA A 78 -9.02 0.62 7.50
N ALA A 79 -9.53 -0.52 7.08
CA ALA A 79 -8.95 -1.82 7.36
C ALA A 79 -8.59 -2.50 6.05
N ALA A 80 -7.48 -3.22 6.02
CA ALA A 80 -7.00 -3.91 4.85
C ALA A 80 -6.34 -5.24 5.21
N VAL A 81 -6.20 -6.10 4.21
CA VAL A 81 -5.49 -7.36 4.29
C VAL A 81 -4.46 -7.41 3.16
N ASP A 82 -3.28 -7.93 3.47
CA ASP A 82 -2.24 -8.23 2.49
C ASP A 82 -2.08 -9.75 2.41
N PHE A 83 -1.84 -10.25 1.22
CA PHE A 83 -1.55 -11.65 0.95
C PHE A 83 -0.27 -11.76 0.13
N GLY A 84 0.59 -12.71 0.50
CA GLY A 84 1.85 -12.94 -0.19
C GLY A 84 2.19 -14.42 -0.36
N LEU A 85 2.79 -14.75 -1.50
CA LEU A 85 3.42 -16.03 -1.78
C LEU A 85 4.89 -15.81 -2.09
N PHE A 86 5.73 -16.66 -1.56
CA PHE A 86 7.16 -16.64 -1.83
C PHE A 86 7.65 -18.05 -2.15
N TYR A 87 8.27 -18.16 -3.30
CA TYR A 87 8.91 -19.40 -3.77
C TYR A 87 10.42 -19.21 -3.80
N THR A 88 11.15 -20.16 -3.28
CA THR A 88 12.62 -20.20 -3.33
C THR A 88 13.09 -21.58 -3.74
N LYS A 89 13.97 -21.66 -4.72
CA LYS A 89 14.58 -22.92 -5.17
C LYS A 89 16.11 -22.78 -5.08
N PRO A 90 16.76 -23.45 -4.10
CA PRO A 90 18.20 -23.56 -4.09
C PRO A 90 18.69 -24.26 -5.38
N LEU A 91 19.72 -23.72 -5.98
CA LEU A 91 20.40 -24.32 -7.12
C LEU A 91 21.64 -25.03 -6.60
N ARG A 92 21.79 -26.30 -6.97
CA ARG A 92 23.04 -27.02 -6.79
C ARG A 92 23.94 -26.67 -7.96
N THR A 93 25.02 -25.97 -7.69
CA THR A 93 26.10 -25.77 -8.64
C THR A 93 27.08 -26.91 -8.48
N ASN A 94 27.68 -27.37 -9.55
CA ASN A 94 28.69 -28.46 -9.51
C ASN A 94 30.01 -28.04 -8.84
N ASP A 95 30.16 -26.75 -8.54
CA ASP A 95 31.27 -26.21 -7.78
C ASP A 95 30.91 -26.21 -6.28
N ASP A 96 31.89 -26.39 -5.42
CA ASP A 96 31.77 -26.54 -3.97
C ASP A 96 31.11 -25.35 -3.24
N VAL A 97 30.63 -24.32 -3.95
CA VAL A 97 30.01 -23.11 -3.40
C VAL A 97 28.50 -23.25 -3.41
N GLU A 98 27.93 -23.66 -2.27
CA GLU A 98 26.46 -23.64 -2.07
C GLU A 98 25.98 -22.19 -1.82
N GLY A 99 24.80 -21.86 -2.31
CA GLY A 99 24.16 -20.57 -2.00
C GLY A 99 23.43 -19.90 -3.15
N SER A 100 23.57 -20.38 -4.37
CA SER A 100 22.79 -19.89 -5.52
C SER A 100 21.32 -20.28 -5.40
N SER A 101 20.41 -19.40 -5.79
CA SER A 101 18.96 -19.68 -5.73
C SER A 101 18.17 -18.86 -6.74
N ILE A 102 17.03 -19.41 -7.14
CA ILE A 102 15.98 -18.67 -7.84
C ILE A 102 14.85 -18.40 -6.87
N ASN A 103 14.39 -17.17 -6.83
CA ASN A 103 13.29 -16.74 -5.98
C ASN A 103 12.19 -16.12 -6.85
N ALA A 104 10.95 -16.33 -6.47
CA ALA A 104 9.80 -15.67 -7.07
C ALA A 104 8.82 -15.27 -5.98
N GLY A 105 8.18 -14.12 -6.16
CA GLY A 105 7.22 -13.57 -5.22
C GLY A 105 5.98 -13.07 -5.92
N LEU A 106 4.84 -13.24 -5.27
CA LEU A 106 3.58 -12.62 -5.62
C LEU A 106 2.99 -12.00 -4.37
N VAL A 107 2.54 -10.75 -4.45
CA VAL A 107 1.92 -10.06 -3.33
C VAL A 107 0.71 -9.27 -3.81
N ILE A 108 -0.37 -9.31 -3.04
CA ILE A 108 -1.49 -8.39 -3.20
C ILE A 108 -1.61 -7.65 -1.88
N THR A 109 -1.48 -6.33 -1.93
CA THR A 109 -1.51 -5.48 -0.74
C THR A 109 -2.71 -4.57 -0.72
N ASN A 110 -3.13 -4.17 0.50
CA ASN A 110 -4.21 -3.22 0.75
C ASN A 110 -5.55 -3.65 0.12
N ILE A 111 -5.90 -4.93 0.19
CA ILE A 111 -7.26 -5.40 -0.11
C ILE A 111 -8.13 -4.99 1.07
N GLY A 112 -8.99 -3.98 0.91
CA GLY A 112 -9.69 -3.51 2.09
C GLY A 112 -10.78 -2.48 1.84
N SER A 113 -11.21 -1.85 2.93
CA SER A 113 -12.27 -0.86 2.93
C SER A 113 -11.83 0.44 2.25
N LYS A 114 -12.80 1.16 1.71
CA LYS A 114 -12.58 2.55 1.30
C LYS A 114 -12.38 3.44 2.52
N ILE A 115 -11.58 4.49 2.38
CA ILE A 115 -11.39 5.53 3.38
C ILE A 115 -12.25 6.74 3.06
N SER A 116 -12.77 7.44 4.07
CA SER A 116 -13.58 8.65 3.90
C SER A 116 -13.18 9.70 4.91
N TYR A 117 -13.04 10.93 4.44
CA TYR A 117 -12.73 12.11 5.26
C TYR A 117 -13.91 13.08 5.40
N SER A 118 -14.95 12.95 4.58
CA SER A 118 -16.07 13.90 4.53
C SER A 118 -17.46 13.26 4.68
N GLY A 119 -17.54 11.96 4.89
CA GLY A 119 -18.82 11.23 4.96
C GLY A 119 -19.54 11.03 3.61
N ASN A 120 -19.41 11.96 2.68
CA ASN A 120 -20.07 11.91 1.38
C ASN A 120 -19.22 11.26 0.27
N ARG A 121 -17.90 11.25 0.46
CA ARG A 121 -16.96 10.68 -0.50
C ARG A 121 -16.14 9.58 0.15
N LYS A 122 -16.04 8.46 -0.54
CA LYS A 122 -15.22 7.32 -0.14
C LYS A 122 -14.18 7.05 -1.23
N ASP A 123 -12.92 7.08 -0.85
CA ASP A 123 -11.80 6.84 -1.75
C ASP A 123 -11.24 5.43 -1.51
N PHE A 124 -10.79 4.77 -2.60
CA PHE A 124 -10.14 3.48 -2.48
C PHE A 124 -8.75 3.62 -1.84
N ILE A 125 -8.42 2.72 -0.94
CA ILE A 125 -7.01 2.56 -0.54
C ILE A 125 -6.23 1.92 -1.70
N PRO A 126 -4.92 2.18 -1.84
CA PRO A 126 -4.13 1.76 -3.01
C PRO A 126 -3.86 0.25 -3.01
N THR A 127 -4.87 -0.54 -3.41
CA THR A 127 -4.70 -1.97 -3.63
C THR A 127 -3.71 -2.21 -4.75
N ASN A 128 -2.67 -3.01 -4.53
CA ASN A 128 -1.60 -3.24 -5.48
C ASN A 128 -1.31 -4.73 -5.64
N LEU A 129 -1.06 -5.15 -6.88
CA LEU A 129 -0.52 -6.45 -7.23
C LEU A 129 0.96 -6.29 -7.57
N GLY A 130 1.82 -7.04 -6.90
CA GLY A 130 3.24 -7.13 -7.18
C GLY A 130 3.64 -8.55 -7.56
N ILE A 131 4.45 -8.68 -8.60
CA ILE A 131 5.05 -9.94 -9.01
C ILE A 131 6.53 -9.68 -9.24
N GLY A 132 7.38 -10.51 -8.63
CA GLY A 132 8.82 -10.36 -8.74
C GLY A 132 9.55 -11.68 -8.87
N ALA A 133 10.74 -11.61 -9.43
CA ALA A 133 11.67 -12.72 -9.48
C ALA A 133 13.10 -12.23 -9.22
N ALA A 134 13.89 -13.07 -8.58
CA ALA A 134 15.29 -12.78 -8.33
C ALA A 134 16.16 -14.03 -8.55
N TYR A 135 17.31 -13.81 -9.14
CA TYR A 135 18.37 -14.80 -9.26
C TYR A 135 19.52 -14.41 -8.35
N ASN A 136 19.84 -15.26 -7.40
CA ASN A 136 21.01 -15.13 -6.55
C ASN A 136 22.09 -16.07 -7.07
N TYR A 137 23.24 -15.51 -7.39
CA TYR A 137 24.43 -16.25 -7.78
C TYR A 137 25.52 -16.09 -6.73
N GLN A 138 25.90 -17.19 -6.11
CA GLN A 138 27.03 -17.21 -5.20
C GLN A 138 28.30 -17.34 -6.02
N VAL A 139 29.13 -16.30 -6.01
CA VAL A 139 30.38 -16.25 -6.77
C VAL A 139 31.48 -17.01 -6.03
N ASP A 140 31.58 -16.75 -4.72
CA ASP A 140 32.51 -17.41 -3.80
C ASP A 140 31.92 -17.34 -2.36
N GLU A 141 32.67 -17.78 -1.37
CA GLU A 141 32.24 -17.79 0.05
C GLU A 141 31.85 -16.39 0.57
N PHE A 142 32.41 -15.32 0.00
CA PHE A 142 32.25 -13.93 0.49
C PHE A 142 31.41 -13.08 -0.43
N ASN A 143 31.27 -13.43 -1.73
CA ASN A 143 30.65 -12.59 -2.74
C ASN A 143 29.39 -13.23 -3.33
N LYS A 144 28.32 -12.47 -3.36
CA LYS A 144 27.03 -12.86 -3.92
C LYS A 144 26.52 -11.78 -4.88
N LEU A 145 26.12 -12.19 -6.06
CA LEU A 145 25.45 -11.33 -7.02
C LEU A 145 23.95 -11.62 -7.01
N THR A 146 23.12 -10.57 -6.91
CA THR A 146 21.67 -10.69 -7.00
C THR A 146 21.15 -9.84 -8.16
N ILE A 147 20.38 -10.45 -9.03
CA ILE A 147 19.64 -9.76 -10.09
C ILE A 147 18.16 -9.95 -9.78
N ALA A 148 17.41 -8.86 -9.67
CA ALA A 148 15.97 -8.88 -9.36
C ALA A 148 15.18 -8.00 -10.31
N LEU A 149 13.96 -8.44 -10.62
CA LEU A 149 12.98 -7.70 -11.40
C LEU A 149 11.61 -7.79 -10.72
N ASP A 150 10.99 -6.63 -10.51
CA ASP A 150 9.65 -6.52 -9.93
C ASP A 150 8.73 -5.73 -10.85
N VAL A 151 7.50 -6.21 -11.00
CA VAL A 151 6.42 -5.53 -11.71
C VAL A 151 5.27 -5.29 -10.74
N ASN A 152 4.81 -4.04 -10.66
CA ASN A 152 3.72 -3.63 -9.79
C ASN A 152 2.58 -3.05 -10.60
N LYS A 153 1.34 -3.41 -10.24
CA LYS A 153 0.13 -2.89 -10.85
C LYS A 153 -0.86 -2.44 -9.78
N LEU A 154 -1.22 -1.17 -9.85
CA LEU A 154 -2.29 -0.63 -9.01
C LEU A 154 -3.65 -1.17 -9.49
N LEU A 155 -4.42 -1.78 -8.59
CA LEU A 155 -5.71 -2.42 -8.88
C LEU A 155 -6.92 -1.54 -8.56
N VAL A 156 -6.72 -0.26 -8.27
CA VAL A 156 -7.82 0.69 -8.05
C VAL A 156 -8.38 1.18 -9.37
N PRO A 157 -9.70 1.47 -9.46
CA PRO A 157 -10.30 2.03 -10.65
C PRO A 157 -9.67 3.36 -11.01
N SER A 158 -9.32 3.54 -12.28
CA SER A 158 -8.89 4.85 -12.80
C SER A 158 -10.09 5.80 -12.84
N PRO A 159 -9.89 7.10 -12.52
CA PRO A 159 -10.94 8.09 -12.67
C PRO A 159 -11.34 8.18 -14.15
N GLN A 160 -12.64 8.18 -14.41
CA GLN A 160 -13.15 8.43 -15.75
C GLN A 160 -13.31 9.94 -15.93
N LEU A 161 -12.76 10.47 -17.01
CA LEU A 161 -12.99 11.84 -17.43
C LEU A 161 -14.30 11.84 -18.24
N THR A 162 -15.32 12.47 -17.72
CA THR A 162 -16.59 12.68 -18.40
C THR A 162 -16.77 14.18 -18.68
N GLU A 163 -17.22 14.52 -19.85
CA GLU A 163 -17.57 15.89 -20.21
C GLU A 163 -19.04 16.13 -19.83
N ASP A 164 -19.32 17.18 -19.09
CA ASP A 164 -20.71 17.57 -18.81
C ASP A 164 -21.32 18.27 -20.00
N SER A 165 -22.63 18.53 -19.95
CA SER A 165 -23.36 19.21 -21.00
C SER A 165 -22.88 20.64 -21.30
N SER A 166 -21.97 21.20 -20.51
CA SER A 166 -21.33 22.50 -20.69
C SER A 166 -19.92 22.42 -21.26
N GLY A 167 -19.43 21.22 -21.60
CA GLY A 167 -18.06 21.00 -22.09
C GLY A 167 -17.00 20.99 -20.99
N LYS A 168 -17.41 20.98 -19.73
CA LYS A 168 -16.48 20.92 -18.59
C LYS A 168 -16.11 19.48 -18.31
N ILE A 169 -14.81 19.21 -18.26
CA ILE A 169 -14.30 17.90 -17.87
C ILE A 169 -14.57 17.66 -16.37
N ILE A 170 -15.40 16.67 -16.07
CA ILE A 170 -15.68 16.20 -14.73
C ILE A 170 -14.94 14.88 -14.51
N GLN A 171 -14.16 14.82 -13.46
CA GLN A 171 -13.51 13.59 -13.03
C GLN A 171 -14.48 12.80 -12.15
N SER A 172 -15.02 11.70 -12.66
CA SER A 172 -15.85 10.79 -11.89
C SER A 172 -15.11 9.49 -11.61
N TYR A 173 -15.13 9.07 -10.34
CA TYR A 173 -14.73 7.70 -10.01
C TYR A 173 -15.96 6.81 -10.09
N PRO A 174 -15.88 5.63 -10.69
CA PRO A 174 -16.97 4.66 -10.63
C PRO A 174 -17.14 4.23 -9.17
N PHE A 175 -18.03 4.90 -8.44
CA PHE A 175 -18.24 4.72 -7.01
C PHE A 175 -18.78 3.34 -6.62
N ASP A 176 -19.31 2.58 -7.58
CA ASP A 176 -20.10 1.37 -7.33
C ASP A 176 -19.38 0.04 -7.68
N LYS A 177 -18.21 0.08 -8.27
CA LYS A 177 -17.49 -1.18 -8.52
C LYS A 177 -16.61 -1.50 -7.32
N SER A 178 -17.11 -2.35 -6.42
CA SER A 178 -16.27 -3.13 -5.53
C SER A 178 -15.28 -3.92 -6.39
N LEU A 179 -14.04 -4.01 -5.93
CA LEU A 179 -13.10 -5.00 -6.49
C LEU A 179 -13.72 -6.39 -6.24
N MET A 180 -14.30 -6.99 -7.27
CA MET A 180 -14.59 -8.42 -7.33
C MET A 180 -13.44 -9.12 -8.01
#